data_488c08371977d039d67dc037561f5a23
#
_entry.id   488c08371977d039d67dc037561f5a23
#
_cell.length_a   1.000
_cell.length_b   1.000
_cell.length_c   1.000
_cell.angle_alpha   90.00
_cell.angle_beta   90.00
_cell.angle_gamma   90.00
#
_symmetry.space_group_name_H-M   'P 1'
#
loop_
_entity.id
_entity.type
_entity.pdbx_description
1 polymer ?
#
loop_
_entity_poly.entity_id
_entity_poly.type
_entity_poly.pdbx_seq_one_letter_code
_entity_poly.pdbx_strand_id
1 'polypeptide(L)'
;MQYFAVNAMIGKGAYAVPDFPDASSLLGHLDYLGIDRAIVYAVEARDASPYLGNQALLEAIAPFAERLLPAFVITPSNTFETGVIDWLRSQAAAGHRVFRLCPEVCRFPVRQIERVVAELTEFEPVLLYDSRFSGTESSFRDLEDLATRYPSIRVVICQQMWGGFTQVLDLMWRCRNVYLDTSWLHMRDTIELVRDHFGIDRLLFGIGYKSHYGAAIGALAQARISAADRELIAHGNLERLLQLAPPPAKLAPEHPLLAQKPLWKRFKDGHPLENVTIYDAHGHNGPHARGWVLATPDTPEILDILVQRMDQYGVEKLFVSDGKALFGDIVVENRRAERLAERHPGRFHGYFVYNPLYADDV
;
A
#
# COMPACT_ATOMS: atom_id res chain seq x y z
N MET A 1 -7.95 -5.90 -17.01
CA MET A 1 -8.29 -5.48 -15.63
C MET A 1 -8.29 -3.97 -15.56
N GLN A 2 -9.28 -3.38 -14.90
CA GLN A 2 -9.30 -1.95 -14.55
C GLN A 2 -8.63 -1.76 -13.20
N TYR A 3 -8.04 -0.58 -12.95
CA TYR A 3 -7.46 -0.24 -11.66
C TYR A 3 -8.00 1.09 -11.15
N PHE A 4 -8.38 1.12 -9.88
CA PHE A 4 -8.76 2.32 -9.16
C PHE A 4 -7.91 2.46 -7.89
N ALA A 5 -6.92 3.32 -7.94
CA ALA A 5 -5.97 3.50 -6.86
C ALA A 5 -6.49 4.43 -5.76
N VAL A 6 -6.36 4.01 -4.51
CA VAL A 6 -6.88 4.78 -3.36
C VAL A 6 -5.92 5.88 -2.88
N ASN A 7 -4.67 5.90 -3.33
CA ASN A 7 -3.61 6.65 -2.66
C ASN A 7 -2.61 7.27 -3.65
N ALA A 8 -3.01 8.33 -4.34
CA ALA A 8 -2.14 9.14 -5.19
C ALA A 8 -1.97 10.56 -4.64
N MET A 9 -0.97 11.30 -5.15
CA MET A 9 -0.71 12.67 -4.76
C MET A 9 -0.23 13.50 -5.97
N ILE A 10 -0.50 14.79 -5.92
CA ILE A 10 0.05 15.81 -6.83
C ILE A 10 0.51 17.03 -6.05
N GLY A 11 1.32 17.87 -6.67
CA GLY A 11 1.71 19.15 -6.13
C GLY A 11 3.15 19.20 -5.66
N LYS A 12 3.57 20.37 -5.19
CA LYS A 12 4.95 20.69 -4.77
C LYS A 12 4.98 20.90 -3.27
N GLY A 13 5.53 19.91 -2.56
CA GLY A 13 5.68 19.98 -1.11
C GLY A 13 6.96 20.66 -0.66
N ALA A 14 7.03 20.97 0.64
CA ALA A 14 8.17 21.64 1.25
C ALA A 14 9.36 20.69 1.52
N TYR A 15 9.12 19.37 1.59
CA TYR A 15 10.07 18.43 2.19
C TYR A 15 10.72 17.47 1.19
N ALA A 16 10.22 17.38 -0.04
CA ALA A 16 10.77 16.48 -1.05
C ALA A 16 10.50 16.98 -2.47
N VAL A 17 11.30 16.51 -3.40
CA VAL A 17 11.00 16.67 -4.84
C VAL A 17 9.68 15.95 -5.12
N PRO A 18 8.69 16.59 -5.74
CA PRO A 18 7.40 15.99 -5.98
C PRO A 18 7.51 14.84 -7.00
N ASP A 19 6.86 13.74 -6.70
CA ASP A 19 6.70 12.64 -7.67
C ASP A 19 5.93 13.12 -8.92
N PHE A 20 4.89 13.92 -8.67
CA PHE A 20 4.03 14.49 -9.70
C PHE A 20 3.69 15.94 -9.36
N PRO A 21 4.30 16.93 -10.05
CA PRO A 21 4.06 18.34 -9.75
C PRO A 21 2.64 18.82 -10.11
N ASP A 22 1.92 18.08 -10.95
CA ASP A 22 0.58 18.40 -11.43
C ASP A 22 -0.22 17.16 -11.86
N ALA A 23 -1.51 17.33 -12.13
CA ALA A 23 -2.42 16.27 -12.52
C ALA A 23 -2.04 15.59 -13.85
N SER A 24 -1.50 16.36 -14.80
CA SER A 24 -1.11 15.82 -16.13
C SER A 24 0.08 14.87 -16.01
N SER A 25 1.08 15.20 -15.19
CA SER A 25 2.25 14.35 -14.93
C SER A 25 1.86 13.06 -14.21
N LEU A 26 0.90 13.12 -13.27
CA LEU A 26 0.33 11.93 -12.65
C LEU A 26 -0.38 11.06 -13.69
N LEU A 27 -1.29 11.63 -14.49
CA LEU A 27 -2.05 10.90 -15.50
C LEU A 27 -1.14 10.21 -16.52
N GLY A 28 -0.11 10.89 -17.02
CA GLY A 28 0.86 10.28 -17.93
C GLY A 28 1.53 9.04 -17.33
N HIS A 29 1.77 9.04 -16.01
CA HIS A 29 2.31 7.86 -15.32
C HIS A 29 1.25 6.78 -15.08
N LEU A 30 0.03 7.15 -14.73
CA LEU A 30 -1.09 6.21 -14.60
C LEU A 30 -1.36 5.50 -15.94
N ASP A 31 -1.34 6.23 -17.05
CA ASP A 31 -1.48 5.67 -18.40
C ASP A 31 -0.37 4.68 -18.73
N TYR A 32 0.88 5.04 -18.43
CA TYR A 32 2.03 4.13 -18.59
C TYR A 32 1.85 2.80 -17.84
N LEU A 33 1.23 2.83 -16.68
CA LEU A 33 0.97 1.64 -15.87
C LEU A 33 -0.38 0.97 -16.16
N GLY A 34 -1.27 1.65 -16.86
CA GLY A 34 -2.63 1.18 -17.18
C GLY A 34 -3.60 1.31 -16.01
N ILE A 35 -3.39 2.31 -15.13
CA ILE A 35 -4.28 2.62 -14.00
C ILE A 35 -5.37 3.59 -14.48
N ASP A 36 -6.62 3.22 -14.32
CA ASP A 36 -7.77 3.94 -14.89
C ASP A 36 -8.14 5.17 -14.07
N ARG A 37 -8.24 5.02 -12.74
CA ARG A 37 -8.65 6.07 -11.81
C ARG A 37 -7.77 6.11 -10.57
N ALA A 38 -7.71 7.27 -9.92
CA ALA A 38 -7.05 7.44 -8.65
C ALA A 38 -7.78 8.44 -7.73
N ILE A 39 -7.76 8.14 -6.44
CA ILE A 39 -8.02 9.12 -5.38
C ILE A 39 -6.73 9.91 -5.18
N VAL A 40 -6.83 11.24 -5.24
CA VAL A 40 -5.68 12.14 -5.25
C VAL A 40 -5.80 13.19 -4.17
N TYR A 41 -4.71 13.48 -3.45
CA TYR A 41 -4.63 14.64 -2.57
C TYR A 41 -3.55 15.62 -3.04
N ALA A 42 -3.68 16.89 -2.66
CA ALA A 42 -2.65 17.90 -2.90
C ALA A 42 -1.62 17.88 -1.78
N VAL A 43 -0.34 17.86 -2.14
CA VAL A 43 0.77 17.91 -1.18
C VAL A 43 0.77 19.24 -0.43
N GLU A 44 0.41 20.33 -1.07
CA GLU A 44 0.25 21.66 -0.46
C GLU A 44 -0.82 21.68 0.64
N ALA A 45 -1.88 20.86 0.50
CA ALA A 45 -2.89 20.72 1.55
C ALA A 45 -2.33 20.07 2.82
N ARG A 46 -1.37 19.18 2.67
CA ARG A 46 -0.65 18.56 3.79
C ARG A 46 0.42 19.47 4.39
N ASP A 47 1.22 20.13 3.54
CA ASP A 47 2.47 20.79 3.94
C ASP A 47 2.30 22.27 4.27
N ALA A 48 1.25 22.92 3.76
CA ALA A 48 1.06 24.37 3.89
C ALA A 48 -0.30 24.75 4.49
N SER A 49 -1.39 24.56 3.75
CA SER A 49 -2.74 24.92 4.18
C SER A 49 -3.74 23.89 3.69
N PRO A 50 -4.38 23.12 4.59
CA PRO A 50 -5.41 22.16 4.20
C PRO A 50 -6.51 22.80 3.36
N TYR A 51 -7.05 23.94 3.78
CA TYR A 51 -8.16 24.59 3.10
C TYR A 51 -7.79 25.06 1.69
N LEU A 52 -6.73 25.86 1.56
CA LEU A 52 -6.30 26.40 0.27
C LEU A 52 -5.79 25.29 -0.68
N GLY A 53 -5.05 24.33 -0.14
CA GLY A 53 -4.55 23.19 -0.93
C GLY A 53 -5.66 22.28 -1.42
N ASN A 54 -6.72 22.06 -0.62
CA ASN A 54 -7.89 21.29 -1.05
C ASN A 54 -8.68 22.01 -2.15
N GLN A 55 -8.79 23.34 -2.10
CA GLN A 55 -9.43 24.12 -3.17
C GLN A 55 -8.60 24.06 -4.46
N ALA A 56 -7.28 24.25 -4.37
CA ALA A 56 -6.38 24.14 -5.51
C ALA A 56 -6.40 22.72 -6.12
N LEU A 57 -6.57 21.70 -5.30
CA LEU A 57 -6.75 20.31 -5.79
C LEU A 57 -7.96 20.19 -6.71
N LEU A 58 -9.12 20.70 -6.29
CA LEU A 58 -10.35 20.64 -7.09
C LEU A 58 -10.15 21.31 -8.46
N GLU A 59 -9.53 22.49 -8.47
CA GLU A 59 -9.22 23.21 -9.71
C GLU A 59 -8.27 22.40 -10.62
N ALA A 60 -7.21 21.83 -10.01
CA ALA A 60 -6.20 21.08 -10.75
C ALA A 60 -6.73 19.78 -11.38
N ILE A 61 -7.67 19.10 -10.74
CA ILE A 61 -8.21 17.83 -11.23
C ILE A 61 -9.52 17.99 -12.01
N ALA A 62 -10.17 19.16 -12.00
CA ALA A 62 -11.45 19.38 -12.70
C ALA A 62 -11.46 18.94 -14.17
N PRO A 63 -10.40 19.19 -14.97
CA PRO A 63 -10.34 18.70 -16.36
C PRO A 63 -10.29 17.16 -16.48
N PHE A 64 -10.04 16.46 -15.39
CA PHE A 64 -9.80 15.01 -15.34
C PHE A 64 -10.72 14.29 -14.35
N ALA A 65 -11.88 14.88 -14.04
CA ALA A 65 -12.80 14.42 -12.99
C ALA A 65 -13.32 12.98 -13.21
N GLU A 66 -13.30 12.45 -14.43
CA GLU A 66 -13.64 11.05 -14.70
C GLU A 66 -12.59 10.07 -14.17
N ARG A 67 -11.35 10.52 -14.02
CA ARG A 67 -10.20 9.69 -13.64
C ARG A 67 -9.57 10.04 -12.30
N LEU A 68 -9.62 11.29 -11.88
CA LEU A 68 -9.05 11.79 -10.64
C LEU A 68 -10.13 12.28 -9.69
N LEU A 69 -10.24 11.67 -8.51
CA LEU A 69 -11.20 12.05 -7.48
C LEU A 69 -10.46 12.64 -6.28
N PRO A 70 -10.98 13.70 -5.64
CA PRO A 70 -10.28 14.35 -4.55
C PRO A 70 -10.31 13.56 -3.25
N ALA A 71 -9.18 13.57 -2.52
CA ALA A 71 -9.12 13.31 -1.09
C ALA A 71 -8.71 14.61 -0.39
N PHE A 72 -9.58 15.14 0.45
CA PHE A 72 -9.31 16.38 1.17
C PHE A 72 -8.49 16.12 2.42
N VAL A 73 -7.35 16.80 2.55
CA VAL A 73 -6.58 16.76 3.79
C VAL A 73 -7.36 17.51 4.86
N ILE A 74 -7.56 16.87 6.00
CA ILE A 74 -8.23 17.44 7.17
C ILE A 74 -7.33 17.41 8.38
N THR A 75 -7.43 18.46 9.20
CA THR A 75 -6.67 18.63 10.43
C THR A 75 -7.59 19.17 11.54
N PRO A 76 -7.21 19.03 12.81
CA PRO A 76 -7.99 19.56 13.91
C PRO A 76 -8.23 21.08 13.83
N SER A 77 -7.32 21.84 13.16
CA SER A 77 -7.46 23.30 12.98
C SER A 77 -8.70 23.68 12.18
N ASN A 78 -9.21 22.78 11.32
CA ASN A 78 -10.39 23.06 10.51
C ASN A 78 -11.64 23.40 11.33
N THR A 79 -11.71 22.96 12.59
CA THR A 79 -12.81 23.34 13.50
C THR A 79 -12.74 24.78 14.01
N PHE A 80 -11.59 25.43 13.87
CA PHE A 80 -11.35 26.81 14.35
C PHE A 80 -11.29 27.83 13.21
N GLU A 81 -11.29 27.34 11.97
CA GLU A 81 -11.22 28.18 10.76
C GLU A 81 -12.65 28.47 10.27
N THR A 82 -13.02 29.75 10.18
CA THR A 82 -14.37 30.18 9.80
C THR A 82 -14.76 29.63 8.42
N GLY A 83 -15.89 28.94 8.34
CA GLY A 83 -16.48 28.41 7.10
C GLY A 83 -15.82 27.15 6.54
N VAL A 84 -14.72 26.66 7.12
CA VAL A 84 -14.02 25.48 6.60
C VAL A 84 -14.84 24.21 6.81
N ILE A 85 -15.46 24.03 7.97
CA ILE A 85 -16.34 22.89 8.23
C ILE A 85 -17.53 22.90 7.27
N ASP A 86 -18.19 24.05 7.09
CA ASP A 86 -19.32 24.18 6.15
C ASP A 86 -18.90 23.85 4.72
N TRP A 87 -17.71 24.29 4.33
CA TRP A 87 -17.16 23.95 3.02
C TRP A 87 -16.92 22.43 2.90
N LEU A 88 -16.29 21.78 3.88
CA LEU A 88 -16.06 20.31 3.88
C LEU A 88 -17.39 19.55 3.79
N ARG A 89 -18.41 19.99 4.54
CA ARG A 89 -19.76 19.41 4.49
C ARG A 89 -20.40 19.58 3.11
N SER A 90 -20.27 20.76 2.50
CA SER A 90 -20.77 21.02 1.15
C SER A 90 -20.10 20.11 0.11
N GLN A 91 -18.79 19.86 0.23
CA GLN A 91 -18.08 18.93 -0.63
C GLN A 91 -18.53 17.49 -0.42
N ALA A 92 -18.71 17.08 0.84
CA ALA A 92 -19.23 15.75 1.17
C ALA A 92 -20.65 15.53 0.62
N ALA A 93 -21.52 16.52 0.74
CA ALA A 93 -22.88 16.51 0.17
C ALA A 93 -22.87 16.46 -1.36
N ALA A 94 -21.85 17.03 -2.02
CA ALA A 94 -21.63 16.92 -3.47
C ALA A 94 -21.04 15.56 -3.91
N GLY A 95 -20.80 14.63 -2.96
CA GLY A 95 -20.27 13.28 -3.22
C GLY A 95 -18.76 13.12 -3.01
N HIS A 96 -18.03 14.17 -2.66
CA HIS A 96 -16.59 14.11 -2.37
C HIS A 96 -16.37 13.70 -0.91
N ARG A 97 -16.46 12.39 -0.63
CA ARG A 97 -16.48 11.84 0.73
C ARG A 97 -15.15 11.27 1.22
N VAL A 98 -14.06 11.51 0.49
CA VAL A 98 -12.74 10.99 0.86
C VAL A 98 -11.93 12.08 1.54
N PHE A 99 -11.46 11.78 2.74
CA PHE A 99 -10.66 12.69 3.56
C PHE A 99 -9.36 12.02 3.96
N ARG A 100 -8.27 12.79 4.00
CA ARG A 100 -6.94 12.27 4.31
C ARG A 100 -6.41 12.81 5.61
N LEU A 101 -5.88 11.91 6.43
CA LEU A 101 -5.20 12.18 7.69
C LEU A 101 -3.71 12.00 7.51
N CYS A 102 -2.94 13.04 7.81
CA CYS A 102 -1.48 13.03 7.83
C CYS A 102 -0.98 13.50 9.21
N PRO A 103 -1.28 12.77 10.30
CA PRO A 103 -1.11 13.27 11.66
C PRO A 103 0.34 13.57 12.02
N GLU A 104 1.32 12.81 11.52
CA GLU A 104 2.72 13.04 11.81
C GLU A 104 3.23 14.32 11.14
N VAL A 105 2.98 14.48 9.84
CA VAL A 105 3.43 15.66 9.10
C VAL A 105 2.72 16.91 9.60
N CYS A 106 1.40 16.83 9.82
CA CYS A 106 0.59 17.94 10.34
C CYS A 106 0.67 18.07 11.87
N ARG A 107 1.42 17.21 12.56
CA ARG A 107 1.77 17.29 13.99
C ARG A 107 0.56 17.30 14.94
N PHE A 108 -0.36 16.35 14.77
CA PHE A 108 -1.47 16.18 15.70
C PHE A 108 -1.70 14.70 16.06
N PRO A 109 -2.10 14.37 17.30
CA PRO A 109 -2.54 13.03 17.63
C PRO A 109 -3.91 12.75 17.00
N VAL A 110 -4.11 11.51 16.53
CA VAL A 110 -5.32 11.13 15.77
C VAL A 110 -6.62 11.46 16.52
N ARG A 111 -6.65 11.30 17.85
CA ARG A 111 -7.84 11.62 18.67
C ARG A 111 -8.38 13.05 18.50
N GLN A 112 -7.50 14.02 18.10
CA GLN A 112 -7.93 15.41 17.94
C GLN A 112 -8.76 15.66 16.68
N ILE A 113 -8.76 14.71 15.70
CA ILE A 113 -9.57 14.83 14.48
C ILE A 113 -11.07 14.56 14.73
N GLU A 114 -11.42 14.01 15.88
CA GLU A 114 -12.78 13.57 16.19
C GLU A 114 -13.85 14.64 15.93
N ARG A 115 -13.58 15.91 16.26
CA ARG A 115 -14.53 17.00 16.04
C ARG A 115 -14.82 17.20 14.55
N VAL A 116 -13.81 17.12 13.68
CA VAL A 116 -13.99 17.23 12.22
C VAL A 116 -14.76 16.03 11.70
N VAL A 117 -14.42 14.83 12.18
CA VAL A 117 -15.09 13.59 11.77
C VAL A 117 -16.55 13.59 12.18
N ALA A 118 -16.88 14.06 13.39
CA ALA A 118 -18.26 14.15 13.87
C ALA A 118 -19.13 15.00 12.93
N GLU A 119 -18.62 16.11 12.43
CA GLU A 119 -19.30 16.99 11.47
C GLU A 119 -19.51 16.36 10.08
N LEU A 120 -18.75 15.33 9.75
CA LEU A 120 -18.80 14.65 8.44
C LEU A 120 -19.52 13.30 8.49
N THR A 121 -19.83 12.78 9.66
CA THR A 121 -20.33 11.40 9.88
C THR A 121 -21.60 11.07 9.09
N GLU A 122 -22.51 12.02 8.92
CA GLU A 122 -23.75 11.83 8.15
C GLU A 122 -23.54 11.49 6.66
N PHE A 123 -22.35 11.85 6.12
CA PHE A 123 -21.97 11.59 4.73
C PHE A 123 -21.21 10.27 4.57
N GLU A 124 -21.07 9.44 5.60
CA GLU A 124 -20.33 8.18 5.59
C GLU A 124 -18.91 8.34 5.03
N PRO A 125 -18.05 9.20 5.65
CA PRO A 125 -16.77 9.55 5.09
C PRO A 125 -15.80 8.36 5.04
N VAL A 126 -14.92 8.38 4.03
CA VAL A 126 -13.77 7.48 3.90
C VAL A 126 -12.53 8.24 4.36
N LEU A 127 -11.92 7.78 5.44
CA LEU A 127 -10.73 8.39 6.04
C LEU A 127 -9.49 7.61 5.60
N LEU A 128 -8.65 8.23 4.79
CA LEU A 128 -7.35 7.67 4.42
C LEU A 128 -6.31 8.03 5.48
N TYR A 129 -5.82 7.05 6.20
CA TYR A 129 -4.80 7.24 7.23
C TYR A 129 -3.43 6.83 6.71
N ASP A 130 -2.48 7.77 6.64
CA ASP A 130 -1.11 7.49 6.24
C ASP A 130 -0.35 6.88 7.41
N SER A 131 -0.15 5.56 7.38
CA SER A 131 0.51 4.83 8.47
C SER A 131 2.03 4.79 8.34
N ARG A 132 2.59 5.20 7.22
CA ARG A 132 4.02 5.07 6.93
C ARG A 132 4.92 5.67 8.00
N PHE A 133 4.56 6.86 8.49
CA PHE A 133 5.31 7.58 9.51
C PHE A 133 4.56 7.72 10.83
N SER A 134 3.26 7.40 10.84
CA SER A 134 2.35 7.67 11.95
C SER A 134 1.90 6.40 12.68
N GLY A 135 2.29 5.23 12.23
CA GLY A 135 1.86 3.94 12.76
C GLY A 135 2.46 3.64 14.14
N THR A 136 2.06 4.40 15.15
CA THR A 136 2.40 4.14 16.56
C THR A 136 1.24 3.43 17.26
N GLU A 137 1.51 2.75 18.37
CA GLU A 137 0.46 2.11 19.18
C GLU A 137 -0.64 3.11 19.60
N SER A 138 -0.26 4.32 20.00
CA SER A 138 -1.24 5.34 20.36
C SER A 138 -2.12 5.77 19.17
N SER A 139 -1.54 5.88 17.98
CA SER A 139 -2.31 6.22 16.77
C SER A 139 -3.31 5.13 16.40
N PHE A 140 -2.93 3.86 16.50
CA PHE A 140 -3.85 2.74 16.23
C PHE A 140 -4.96 2.64 17.28
N ARG A 141 -4.68 2.93 18.54
CA ARG A 141 -5.70 3.01 19.59
C ARG A 141 -6.67 4.16 19.35
N ASP A 142 -6.17 5.34 19.00
CA ASP A 142 -7.01 6.49 18.64
C ASP A 142 -7.91 6.18 17.42
N LEU A 143 -7.39 5.42 16.43
CA LEU A 143 -8.19 4.97 15.28
C LEU A 143 -9.24 3.94 15.66
N GLU A 144 -8.93 3.01 16.58
CA GLU A 144 -9.89 2.04 17.12
C GLU A 144 -11.06 2.77 17.81
N ASP A 145 -10.73 3.73 18.69
CA ASP A 145 -11.72 4.53 19.38
C ASP A 145 -12.61 5.30 18.39
N LEU A 146 -12.01 5.91 17.37
CA LEU A 146 -12.74 6.66 16.34
C LEU A 146 -13.65 5.73 15.50
N ALA A 147 -13.12 4.61 15.02
CA ALA A 147 -13.83 3.65 14.19
C ALA A 147 -14.99 2.98 14.97
N THR A 148 -14.81 2.75 16.27
CA THR A 148 -15.83 2.18 17.15
C THR A 148 -16.93 3.19 17.46
N ARG A 149 -16.57 4.44 17.74
CA ARG A 149 -17.53 5.51 18.07
C ARG A 149 -18.37 5.95 16.89
N TYR A 150 -17.79 5.90 15.70
CA TYR A 150 -18.44 6.30 14.44
C TYR A 150 -18.49 5.13 13.43
N PRO A 151 -19.36 4.15 13.61
CA PRO A 151 -19.39 2.94 12.77
C PRO A 151 -19.73 3.21 11.29
N SER A 152 -20.27 4.38 10.96
CA SER A 152 -20.57 4.79 9.58
C SER A 152 -19.32 5.25 8.81
N ILE A 153 -18.24 5.66 9.48
CA ILE A 153 -17.00 6.00 8.80
C ILE A 153 -16.30 4.74 8.25
N ARG A 154 -15.48 4.93 7.25
CA ARG A 154 -14.60 3.89 6.70
C ARG A 154 -13.16 4.38 6.85
N VAL A 155 -12.34 3.63 7.59
CA VAL A 155 -10.92 3.95 7.78
C VAL A 155 -10.09 3.07 6.87
N VAL A 156 -9.28 3.67 6.01
CA VAL A 156 -8.36 2.96 5.12
C VAL A 156 -6.94 3.22 5.61
N ILE A 157 -6.26 2.17 6.04
CA ILE A 157 -4.85 2.24 6.40
C ILE A 157 -4.05 2.23 5.09
N CYS A 158 -3.36 3.33 4.82
CA CYS A 158 -2.56 3.53 3.62
C CYS A 158 -1.07 3.39 3.91
N GLN A 159 -0.32 2.87 2.94
CA GLN A 159 1.14 2.77 2.98
C GLN A 159 1.67 2.01 4.20
N GLN A 160 1.01 0.93 4.59
CA GLN A 160 1.42 0.12 5.72
C GLN A 160 2.72 -0.61 5.43
N MET A 161 3.77 -0.26 6.17
CA MET A 161 5.05 -0.96 6.14
C MET A 161 5.02 -2.24 6.98
N TRP A 162 5.89 -3.19 6.65
CA TRP A 162 6.00 -4.48 7.32
C TRP A 162 6.14 -4.40 8.85
N GLY A 163 6.85 -3.41 9.40
CA GLY A 163 7.14 -3.32 10.83
C GLY A 163 5.92 -3.08 11.74
N GLY A 164 4.82 -2.54 11.23
CA GLY A 164 3.58 -2.28 11.98
C GLY A 164 2.40 -3.16 11.56
N PHE A 165 2.62 -4.17 10.74
CA PHE A 165 1.52 -4.91 10.11
C PHE A 165 0.64 -5.67 11.12
N THR A 166 1.22 -6.22 12.20
CA THR A 166 0.45 -6.88 13.28
C THR A 166 -0.56 -5.95 13.94
N GLN A 167 -0.20 -4.68 14.12
CA GLN A 167 -1.09 -3.68 14.72
C GLN A 167 -2.29 -3.38 13.78
N VAL A 168 -2.05 -3.35 12.47
CA VAL A 168 -3.14 -3.21 11.49
C VAL A 168 -4.08 -4.40 11.50
N LEU A 169 -3.54 -5.62 11.59
CA LEU A 169 -4.37 -6.83 11.66
C LEU A 169 -5.20 -6.86 12.93
N ASP A 170 -4.65 -6.46 14.09
CA ASP A 170 -5.40 -6.35 15.34
C ASP A 170 -6.53 -5.30 15.21
N LEU A 171 -6.23 -4.12 14.65
CA LEU A 171 -7.24 -3.09 14.39
C LEU A 171 -8.34 -3.59 13.43
N MET A 172 -7.98 -4.30 12.37
CA MET A 172 -8.94 -4.91 11.45
C MET A 172 -9.79 -5.99 12.12
N TRP A 173 -9.23 -6.73 13.07
CA TRP A 173 -9.97 -7.71 13.87
C TRP A 173 -11.05 -7.05 14.74
N ARG A 174 -10.71 -5.96 15.39
CA ARG A 174 -11.60 -5.23 16.30
C ARG A 174 -12.64 -4.40 15.55
N CYS A 175 -12.26 -3.78 14.43
CA CYS A 175 -13.09 -2.81 13.70
C CYS A 175 -13.42 -3.30 12.29
N ARG A 176 -14.71 -3.58 12.04
CA ARG A 176 -15.19 -4.06 10.72
C ARG A 176 -15.15 -2.99 9.62
N ASN A 177 -15.13 -1.72 10.00
CA ASN A 177 -15.07 -0.55 9.11
C ASN A 177 -13.63 -0.06 8.84
N VAL A 178 -12.62 -0.88 9.14
CA VAL A 178 -11.22 -0.63 8.81
C VAL A 178 -10.80 -1.46 7.59
N TYR A 179 -10.17 -0.83 6.64
CA TYR A 179 -9.69 -1.37 5.36
C TYR A 179 -8.19 -1.16 5.24
N LEU A 180 -7.55 -1.88 4.32
CA LEU A 180 -6.11 -1.80 4.07
C LEU A 180 -5.84 -1.60 2.59
N ASP A 181 -4.97 -0.66 2.24
CA ASP A 181 -4.47 -0.52 0.89
C ASP A 181 -3.29 -1.48 0.60
N THR A 182 -3.11 -1.83 -0.66
CA THR A 182 -2.07 -2.78 -1.08
C THR A 182 -0.74 -2.12 -1.45
N SER A 183 -0.59 -0.80 -1.27
CA SER A 183 0.55 -0.04 -1.79
C SER A 183 1.93 -0.50 -1.29
N TRP A 184 1.98 -1.05 -0.09
CA TRP A 184 3.22 -1.52 0.54
C TRP A 184 3.16 -2.98 1.01
N LEU A 185 2.17 -3.74 0.57
CA LEU A 185 2.04 -5.16 0.89
C LEU A 185 2.98 -6.01 0.01
N HIS A 186 4.28 -5.78 0.17
CA HIS A 186 5.32 -6.51 -0.59
C HIS A 186 5.78 -7.79 0.12
N MET A 187 5.34 -8.02 1.35
CA MET A 187 5.63 -9.27 2.04
C MET A 187 4.88 -10.43 1.38
N ARG A 188 5.51 -11.59 1.44
CA ARG A 188 4.95 -12.82 0.88
C ARG A 188 3.58 -13.13 1.48
N ASP A 189 2.63 -13.45 0.62
CA ASP A 189 1.30 -13.96 0.98
C ASP A 189 0.43 -13.03 1.85
N THR A 190 0.74 -11.72 1.90
CA THR A 190 -0.03 -10.77 2.74
C THR A 190 -1.43 -10.51 2.20
N ILE A 191 -1.63 -10.50 0.89
CA ILE A 191 -2.96 -10.38 0.27
C ILE A 191 -3.80 -11.61 0.63
N GLU A 192 -3.22 -12.79 0.50
CA GLU A 192 -3.84 -14.06 0.86
C GLU A 192 -4.18 -14.12 2.35
N LEU A 193 -3.27 -13.68 3.21
CA LEU A 193 -3.48 -13.64 4.66
C LEU A 193 -4.69 -12.75 5.02
N VAL A 194 -4.76 -11.55 4.45
CA VAL A 194 -5.89 -10.65 4.72
C VAL A 194 -7.19 -11.22 4.17
N ARG A 195 -7.19 -11.81 2.97
CA ARG A 195 -8.36 -12.52 2.41
C ARG A 195 -8.86 -13.60 3.34
N ASP A 196 -7.96 -14.44 3.84
CA ASP A 196 -8.32 -15.64 4.61
C ASP A 196 -8.84 -15.32 6.02
N HIS A 197 -8.38 -14.23 6.63
CA HIS A 197 -8.74 -13.86 8.00
C HIS A 197 -9.77 -12.74 8.10
N PHE A 198 -9.82 -11.83 7.12
CA PHE A 198 -10.64 -10.62 7.19
C PHE A 198 -11.61 -10.43 6.03
N GLY A 199 -11.44 -11.20 4.96
CA GLY A 199 -12.20 -11.08 3.73
C GLY A 199 -11.53 -10.20 2.68
N ILE A 200 -11.77 -10.56 1.42
CA ILE A 200 -11.18 -9.86 0.26
C ILE A 200 -11.72 -8.44 0.11
N ASP A 201 -12.93 -8.21 0.59
CA ASP A 201 -13.63 -6.93 0.53
C ASP A 201 -13.01 -5.83 1.40
N ARG A 202 -12.03 -6.19 2.24
CA ARG A 202 -11.30 -5.28 3.12
C ARG A 202 -9.98 -4.77 2.51
N LEU A 203 -9.61 -5.24 1.31
CA LEU A 203 -8.42 -4.81 0.57
C LEU A 203 -8.80 -3.83 -0.55
N LEU A 204 -8.01 -2.76 -0.68
CA LEU A 204 -8.14 -1.74 -1.71
C LEU A 204 -6.83 -1.59 -2.47
N PHE A 205 -6.88 -1.37 -3.79
CA PHE A 205 -5.68 -1.14 -4.58
C PHE A 205 -5.07 0.22 -4.25
N GLY A 206 -3.83 0.22 -3.78
CA GLY A 206 -3.08 1.42 -3.44
C GLY A 206 -1.73 1.46 -4.16
N ILE A 207 -1.21 2.65 -4.42
CA ILE A 207 0.01 2.87 -5.22
C ILE A 207 1.15 3.56 -4.46
N GLY A 208 0.86 4.31 -3.42
CA GLY A 208 1.89 4.96 -2.59
C GLY A 208 2.76 5.96 -3.37
N TYR A 209 4.09 5.76 -3.37
CA TYR A 209 5.05 6.57 -4.11
C TYR A 209 5.25 6.08 -5.54
N LYS A 210 5.66 6.99 -6.43
CA LYS A 210 5.93 6.71 -7.85
C LYS A 210 6.82 5.48 -8.07
N SER A 211 7.84 5.32 -7.26
CA SER A 211 8.76 4.17 -7.32
C SER A 211 8.10 2.82 -6.99
N HIS A 212 6.93 2.82 -6.32
CA HIS A 212 6.25 1.61 -5.86
C HIS A 212 5.01 1.24 -6.70
N TYR A 213 4.56 2.08 -7.62
CA TYR A 213 3.36 1.82 -8.42
C TYR A 213 3.46 0.50 -9.19
N GLY A 214 4.60 0.22 -9.80
CA GLY A 214 4.84 -1.04 -10.51
C GLY A 214 4.84 -2.25 -9.58
N ALA A 215 5.42 -2.13 -8.38
CA ALA A 215 5.43 -3.19 -7.39
C ALA A 215 4.02 -3.50 -6.86
N ALA A 216 3.19 -2.48 -6.62
CA ALA A 216 1.80 -2.66 -6.20
C ALA A 216 0.97 -3.43 -7.26
N ILE A 217 1.13 -3.10 -8.54
CA ILE A 217 0.51 -3.85 -9.65
C ILE A 217 1.01 -5.29 -9.67
N GLY A 218 2.33 -5.50 -9.57
CA GLY A 218 2.93 -6.83 -9.57
C GLY A 218 2.48 -7.67 -8.39
N ALA A 219 2.42 -7.11 -7.19
CA ALA A 219 1.95 -7.81 -5.99
C ALA A 219 0.52 -8.31 -6.16
N LEU A 220 -0.39 -7.48 -6.71
CA LEU A 220 -1.76 -7.90 -6.97
C LEU A 220 -1.86 -8.91 -8.12
N ALA A 221 -1.14 -8.69 -9.22
CA ALA A 221 -1.16 -9.57 -10.39
C ALA A 221 -0.66 -10.99 -10.05
N GLN A 222 0.32 -11.08 -9.16
CA GLN A 222 0.97 -12.33 -8.76
C GLN A 222 0.36 -12.96 -7.49
N ALA A 223 -0.61 -12.33 -6.84
CA ALA A 223 -1.29 -12.90 -5.68
C ALA A 223 -2.05 -14.19 -6.06
N ARG A 224 -2.02 -15.18 -5.16
CA ARG A 224 -2.71 -16.46 -5.31
C ARG A 224 -4.18 -16.36 -4.89
N ILE A 225 -4.91 -15.57 -5.65
CA ILE A 225 -6.34 -15.31 -5.45
C ILE A 225 -7.10 -15.54 -6.75
N SER A 226 -8.41 -15.67 -6.67
CA SER A 226 -9.25 -15.82 -7.86
C SER A 226 -9.21 -14.55 -8.74
N ALA A 227 -9.55 -14.68 -10.02
CA ALA A 227 -9.69 -13.54 -10.91
C ALA A 227 -10.76 -12.54 -10.39
N ALA A 228 -11.86 -13.06 -9.84
CA ALA A 228 -12.91 -12.23 -9.24
C ALA A 228 -12.41 -11.46 -8.03
N ASP A 229 -11.65 -12.09 -7.13
CA ASP A 229 -11.05 -11.41 -5.98
C ASP A 229 -10.07 -10.32 -6.42
N ARG A 230 -9.31 -10.58 -7.48
CA ARG A 230 -8.35 -9.61 -8.02
C ARG A 230 -9.05 -8.37 -8.56
N GLU A 231 -10.18 -8.53 -9.28
CA GLU A 231 -11.01 -7.41 -9.75
C GLU A 231 -11.62 -6.63 -8.57
N LEU A 232 -12.05 -7.32 -7.51
CA LEU A 232 -12.54 -6.65 -6.30
C LEU A 232 -11.47 -5.75 -5.68
N ILE A 233 -10.24 -6.24 -5.50
CA ILE A 233 -9.15 -5.42 -4.97
C ILE A 233 -8.77 -4.30 -5.95
N ALA A 234 -8.66 -4.62 -7.24
CA ALA A 234 -8.19 -3.68 -8.26
C ALA A 234 -9.06 -2.42 -8.36
N HIS A 235 -10.38 -2.56 -8.24
CA HIS A 235 -11.32 -1.43 -8.32
C HIS A 235 -12.63 -1.65 -7.56
N GLY A 236 -13.23 -2.85 -7.60
CA GLY A 236 -14.62 -3.07 -7.17
C GLY A 236 -14.87 -2.73 -5.70
N ASN A 237 -13.93 -2.99 -4.80
CA ASN A 237 -14.06 -2.67 -3.39
C ASN A 237 -14.09 -1.15 -3.15
N LEU A 238 -13.24 -0.40 -3.84
CA LEU A 238 -13.21 1.06 -3.73
C LEU A 238 -14.47 1.70 -4.33
N GLU A 239 -14.93 1.20 -5.48
CA GLU A 239 -16.19 1.64 -6.10
C GLU A 239 -17.38 1.43 -5.16
N ARG A 240 -17.48 0.25 -4.55
CA ARG A 240 -18.53 -0.05 -3.56
C ARG A 240 -18.42 0.87 -2.35
N LEU A 241 -17.21 1.08 -1.83
CA LEU A 241 -16.97 1.94 -0.67
C LEU A 241 -17.40 3.39 -0.92
N LEU A 242 -17.18 3.87 -2.13
CA LEU A 242 -17.53 5.22 -2.56
C LEU A 242 -18.94 5.33 -3.17
N GLN A 243 -19.66 4.21 -3.30
CA GLN A 243 -20.98 4.12 -3.94
C GLN A 243 -20.96 4.63 -5.39
N LEU A 244 -19.88 4.32 -6.11
CA LEU A 244 -19.69 4.67 -7.51
C LEU A 244 -20.02 3.49 -8.42
N ALA A 245 -20.67 3.78 -9.55
CA ALA A 245 -20.78 2.80 -10.62
C ALA A 245 -19.41 2.58 -11.29
N PRO A 246 -19.07 1.33 -11.66
CA PRO A 246 -17.89 1.09 -12.48
C PRO A 246 -18.02 1.79 -13.84
N PRO A 247 -16.93 2.33 -14.40
CA PRO A 247 -16.97 2.90 -15.74
C PRO A 247 -17.30 1.79 -16.76
N PRO A 248 -18.04 2.11 -17.83
CA PRO A 248 -18.48 1.12 -18.81
C PRO A 248 -17.33 0.49 -19.61
N ALA A 249 -16.18 1.14 -19.64
CA ALA A 249 -14.98 0.69 -20.34
C ALA A 249 -13.73 1.14 -19.57
N LYS A 250 -12.60 0.55 -19.95
CA LYS A 250 -11.30 0.97 -19.46
C LYS A 250 -11.01 2.42 -19.85
N LEU A 251 -10.62 3.26 -18.89
CA LEU A 251 -10.36 4.69 -19.08
C LEU A 251 -8.89 4.97 -19.43
N ALA A 252 -7.95 4.19 -18.89
CA ALA A 252 -6.54 4.34 -19.22
C ALA A 252 -6.26 3.87 -20.66
N PRO A 253 -5.68 4.72 -21.51
CA PRO A 253 -5.28 4.31 -22.86
C PRO A 253 -4.16 3.26 -22.79
N GLU A 254 -4.03 2.47 -23.85
CA GLU A 254 -2.85 1.62 -23.99
C GLU A 254 -1.65 2.51 -24.31
N HIS A 255 -0.70 2.59 -23.37
CA HIS A 255 0.46 3.46 -23.52
C HIS A 255 1.45 2.90 -24.56
N PRO A 256 1.90 3.67 -25.57
CA PRO A 256 2.75 3.17 -26.66
C PRO A 256 4.04 2.49 -26.22
N LEU A 257 4.62 2.90 -25.09
CA LEU A 257 5.82 2.28 -24.51
C LEU A 257 5.60 0.85 -24.02
N LEU A 258 4.37 0.43 -23.75
CA LEU A 258 4.09 -0.95 -23.30
C LEU A 258 4.41 -1.97 -24.39
N ALA A 259 4.21 -1.63 -25.65
CA ALA A 259 4.61 -2.48 -26.78
C ALA A 259 6.11 -2.75 -26.83
N GLN A 260 6.93 -1.80 -26.30
CA GLN A 260 8.37 -1.89 -26.25
C GLN A 260 8.88 -2.56 -24.95
N LYS A 261 7.98 -2.95 -24.03
CA LYS A 261 8.33 -3.53 -22.73
C LYS A 261 7.60 -4.85 -22.49
N PRO A 262 7.88 -5.90 -23.28
CA PRO A 262 7.15 -7.16 -23.20
C PRO A 262 7.29 -7.85 -21.83
N LEU A 263 8.44 -7.73 -21.17
CA LEU A 263 8.63 -8.29 -19.81
C LEU A 263 7.72 -7.60 -18.78
N TRP A 264 7.60 -6.26 -18.84
CA TRP A 264 6.69 -5.54 -17.96
C TRP A 264 5.23 -5.96 -18.20
N LYS A 265 4.84 -6.09 -19.46
CA LYS A 265 3.49 -6.56 -19.81
C LYS A 265 3.21 -7.95 -19.24
N ARG A 266 4.13 -8.90 -19.41
CA ARG A 266 3.99 -10.26 -18.84
C ARG A 266 3.85 -10.23 -17.32
N PHE A 267 4.74 -9.49 -16.64
CA PHE A 267 4.73 -9.38 -15.18
C PHE A 267 3.42 -8.79 -14.67
N LYS A 268 2.95 -7.69 -15.28
CA LYS A 268 1.69 -7.02 -14.95
C LYS A 268 0.47 -7.92 -15.18
N ASP A 269 0.54 -8.83 -16.14
CA ASP A 269 -0.53 -9.79 -16.44
C ASP A 269 -0.47 -11.07 -15.58
N GLY A 270 0.47 -11.13 -14.62
CA GLY A 270 0.61 -12.24 -13.67
C GLY A 270 1.34 -13.46 -14.23
N HIS A 271 2.08 -13.30 -15.32
CA HIS A 271 2.84 -14.37 -15.95
C HIS A 271 4.31 -14.38 -15.52
N PRO A 272 4.95 -15.55 -15.44
CA PRO A 272 6.38 -15.66 -15.20
C PRO A 272 7.17 -14.91 -16.31
N LEU A 273 8.30 -14.35 -15.95
CA LEU A 273 9.22 -13.74 -16.92
C LEU A 273 10.02 -14.85 -17.62
N GLU A 274 9.75 -15.04 -18.91
CA GLU A 274 10.36 -16.06 -19.75
C GLU A 274 11.40 -15.45 -20.70
N ASN A 275 12.32 -16.28 -21.18
CA ASN A 275 13.38 -15.91 -22.11
C ASN A 275 14.34 -14.84 -21.56
N VAL A 276 14.46 -14.75 -20.26
CA VAL A 276 15.39 -13.90 -19.53
C VAL A 276 15.88 -14.63 -18.29
N THR A 277 17.19 -14.61 -18.07
CA THR A 277 17.80 -15.14 -16.85
C THR A 277 17.69 -14.09 -15.75
N ILE A 278 17.03 -14.42 -14.65
CA ILE A 278 16.86 -13.52 -13.50
C ILE A 278 17.56 -14.11 -12.30
N TYR A 279 18.49 -13.35 -11.74
CA TYR A 279 19.10 -13.60 -10.45
C TYR A 279 18.62 -12.51 -9.48
N ASP A 280 17.90 -12.94 -8.46
CA ASP A 280 17.49 -12.03 -7.38
C ASP A 280 18.61 -11.95 -6.35
N ALA A 281 19.21 -10.77 -6.22
CA ALA A 281 20.37 -10.54 -5.38
C ALA A 281 20.02 -10.27 -3.91
N HIS A 282 18.76 -10.25 -3.50
CA HIS A 282 18.39 -9.91 -2.13
C HIS A 282 17.15 -10.67 -1.66
N GLY A 283 17.37 -11.79 -1.02
CA GLY A 283 16.33 -12.57 -0.39
C GLY A 283 16.63 -12.93 1.05
N HIS A 284 15.58 -13.26 1.79
CA HIS A 284 15.67 -13.77 3.15
C HIS A 284 14.88 -15.07 3.28
N ASN A 285 15.41 -16.00 4.07
CA ASN A 285 14.73 -17.22 4.45
C ASN A 285 14.61 -17.29 5.98
N GLY A 286 13.80 -18.23 6.45
CA GLY A 286 13.61 -18.45 7.87
C GLY A 286 12.62 -17.49 8.54
N PRO A 287 12.30 -17.73 9.79
CA PRO A 287 11.43 -16.88 10.57
C PRO A 287 12.10 -15.53 10.82
N HIS A 288 11.34 -14.46 10.60
CA HIS A 288 11.81 -13.12 10.90
C HIS A 288 11.45 -12.72 12.33
N ALA A 289 12.43 -12.18 13.04
CA ALA A 289 12.21 -11.52 14.32
C ALA A 289 11.45 -10.19 14.14
N ARG A 290 11.00 -9.58 15.23
CA ARG A 290 10.40 -8.25 15.30
C ARG A 290 9.01 -8.10 14.69
N GLY A 291 8.13 -9.09 14.93
CA GLY A 291 6.68 -8.93 14.64
C GLY A 291 6.29 -8.97 13.17
N TRP A 292 7.10 -9.55 12.31
CA TRP A 292 6.68 -9.90 10.99
C TRP A 292 5.64 -11.01 11.07
N VAL A 293 4.48 -10.76 10.49
CA VAL A 293 3.28 -11.56 10.70
C VAL A 293 3.33 -12.95 10.08
N LEU A 294 4.08 -13.08 9.01
CA LEU A 294 4.15 -14.37 8.35
C LEU A 294 5.18 -15.23 9.05
N ALA A 295 4.69 -16.08 9.94
CA ALA A 295 5.45 -17.21 10.42
C ALA A 295 5.89 -18.03 9.21
N THR A 296 7.05 -17.74 8.72
CA THR A 296 7.73 -18.63 7.83
C THR A 296 8.08 -19.86 8.68
N PRO A 297 7.58 -21.06 8.34
CA PRO A 297 7.92 -22.24 9.08
C PRO A 297 9.44 -22.34 9.20
N ASP A 298 9.95 -22.59 10.41
CA ASP A 298 11.36 -22.87 10.62
C ASP A 298 11.69 -24.30 10.22
N THR A 299 11.27 -24.66 9.01
CA THR A 299 11.38 -26.02 8.47
C THR A 299 11.97 -25.98 7.06
N PRO A 300 12.59 -27.07 6.59
CA PRO A 300 13.13 -27.14 5.23
C PRO A 300 12.11 -26.85 4.13
N GLU A 301 10.81 -27.08 4.37
CA GLU A 301 9.73 -26.86 3.41
C GLU A 301 9.59 -25.39 3.01
N ILE A 302 10.12 -24.46 3.81
CA ILE A 302 10.14 -23.05 3.42
C ILE A 302 10.87 -22.82 2.10
N LEU A 303 11.91 -23.62 1.83
CA LEU A 303 12.67 -23.54 0.59
C LEU A 303 11.87 -24.02 -0.59
N ASP A 304 11.06 -25.05 -0.41
CA ASP A 304 10.15 -25.53 -1.44
C ASP A 304 9.14 -24.44 -1.82
N ILE A 305 8.65 -23.69 -0.82
CA ILE A 305 7.78 -22.53 -1.04
C ILE A 305 8.54 -21.41 -1.76
N LEU A 306 9.78 -21.12 -1.39
CA LEU A 306 10.59 -20.12 -2.08
C LEU A 306 10.85 -20.51 -3.54
N VAL A 307 11.19 -21.79 -3.83
CA VAL A 307 11.36 -22.26 -5.20
C VAL A 307 10.07 -22.12 -6.01
N GLN A 308 8.92 -22.48 -5.44
CA GLN A 308 7.61 -22.27 -6.10
C GLN A 308 7.38 -20.79 -6.44
N ARG A 309 7.80 -19.86 -5.57
CA ARG A 309 7.70 -18.43 -5.85
C ARG A 309 8.69 -17.97 -6.91
N MET A 310 9.93 -18.46 -6.85
CA MET A 310 10.91 -18.20 -7.89
C MET A 310 10.39 -18.66 -9.26
N ASP A 311 9.82 -19.84 -9.34
CA ASP A 311 9.23 -20.38 -10.58
C ASP A 311 8.04 -19.53 -11.04
N GLN A 312 7.19 -19.08 -10.12
CA GLN A 312 6.06 -18.20 -10.42
C GLN A 312 6.50 -16.87 -11.06
N TYR A 313 7.65 -16.32 -10.64
CA TYR A 313 8.17 -15.07 -11.18
C TYR A 313 9.14 -15.26 -12.34
N GLY A 314 9.65 -16.44 -12.57
CA GLY A 314 10.71 -16.73 -13.53
C GLY A 314 12.11 -16.41 -12.99
N VAL A 315 12.29 -16.46 -11.66
CA VAL A 315 13.61 -16.26 -11.01
C VAL A 315 14.39 -17.57 -11.02
N GLU A 316 15.56 -17.57 -11.66
CA GLU A 316 16.43 -18.74 -11.74
C GLU A 316 17.20 -18.97 -10.45
N LYS A 317 17.78 -17.91 -9.89
CA LYS A 317 18.59 -17.95 -8.67
C LYS A 317 18.20 -16.86 -7.67
N LEU A 318 18.27 -17.21 -6.40
CA LEU A 318 18.07 -16.29 -5.28
C LEU A 318 19.32 -16.27 -4.39
N PHE A 319 19.86 -15.08 -4.19
CA PHE A 319 20.89 -14.86 -3.18
C PHE A 319 20.18 -14.56 -1.86
N VAL A 320 20.46 -15.37 -0.85
CA VAL A 320 19.66 -15.40 0.36
C VAL A 320 20.51 -15.37 1.62
N SER A 321 20.13 -14.55 2.57
CA SER A 321 20.64 -14.59 3.95
C SER A 321 19.57 -15.16 4.88
N ASP A 322 19.98 -15.86 5.92
CA ASP A 322 19.05 -16.28 6.95
C ASP A 322 18.65 -15.07 7.82
N GLY A 323 17.35 -14.87 8.00
CA GLY A 323 16.83 -13.75 8.79
C GLY A 323 17.26 -13.79 10.25
N LYS A 324 17.50 -14.99 10.81
CA LYS A 324 18.00 -15.13 12.17
C LYS A 324 19.48 -14.74 12.30
N ALA A 325 20.29 -14.97 11.25
CA ALA A 325 21.69 -14.55 11.27
C ALA A 325 21.85 -13.04 11.39
N LEU A 326 20.87 -12.27 10.92
CA LEU A 326 20.86 -10.81 11.05
C LEU A 326 20.57 -10.34 12.50
N PHE A 327 19.89 -11.14 13.29
CA PHE A 327 19.35 -10.74 14.61
C PHE A 327 19.68 -11.71 15.75
N GLY A 328 20.41 -12.78 15.48
CA GLY A 328 20.71 -13.84 16.44
C GLY A 328 22.12 -14.43 16.28
N ASP A 329 22.22 -15.74 16.39
CA ASP A 329 23.48 -16.48 16.33
C ASP A 329 23.97 -16.64 14.88
N ILE A 330 25.00 -15.87 14.52
CA ILE A 330 25.56 -15.85 13.16
C ILE A 330 26.21 -17.19 12.77
N VAL A 331 26.79 -17.94 13.71
CA VAL A 331 27.47 -19.22 13.42
C VAL A 331 26.45 -20.29 13.07
N VAL A 332 25.42 -20.44 13.89
CA VAL A 332 24.36 -21.44 13.71
C VAL A 332 23.59 -21.16 12.41
N GLU A 333 23.25 -19.92 12.16
CA GLU A 333 22.39 -19.56 11.05
C GLU A 333 23.16 -19.45 9.72
N ASN A 334 24.44 -19.10 9.73
CA ASN A 334 25.28 -19.20 8.52
C ASN A 334 25.42 -20.67 8.06
N ARG A 335 25.61 -21.62 8.99
CA ARG A 335 25.60 -23.06 8.67
C ARG A 335 24.27 -23.55 8.13
N ARG A 336 23.17 -22.90 8.55
CA ARG A 336 21.85 -23.18 7.97
C ARG A 336 21.78 -22.71 6.53
N ALA A 337 22.33 -21.53 6.19
CA ALA A 337 22.39 -21.04 4.81
C ALA A 337 23.13 -22.02 3.87
N GLU A 338 24.18 -22.69 4.33
CA GLU A 338 24.87 -23.74 3.56
C GLU A 338 23.94 -24.91 3.24
N ARG A 339 23.18 -25.40 4.21
CA ARG A 339 22.24 -26.51 4.00
C ARG A 339 21.09 -26.19 3.04
N LEU A 340 20.79 -24.90 2.81
CA LEU A 340 19.80 -24.49 1.84
C LEU A 340 20.21 -24.82 0.41
N ALA A 341 21.50 -24.56 0.09
CA ALA A 341 22.02 -24.86 -1.24
C ALA A 341 21.99 -26.36 -1.55
N GLU A 342 22.10 -27.22 -0.53
CA GLU A 342 22.07 -28.69 -0.70
C GLU A 342 20.68 -29.21 -1.07
N ARG A 343 19.59 -28.59 -0.56
CA ARG A 343 18.21 -29.04 -0.84
C ARG A 343 17.77 -28.70 -2.27
N HIS A 344 18.19 -27.57 -2.79
CA HIS A 344 17.87 -27.12 -4.15
C HIS A 344 19.14 -26.64 -4.87
N PRO A 345 19.97 -27.56 -5.35
CA PRO A 345 21.25 -27.21 -5.97
C PRO A 345 21.06 -26.25 -7.14
N GLY A 346 21.87 -25.18 -7.17
CA GLY A 346 21.86 -24.19 -8.22
C GLY A 346 20.75 -23.12 -8.15
N ARG A 347 19.80 -23.25 -7.22
CA ARG A 347 18.71 -22.26 -7.05
C ARG A 347 19.04 -21.20 -6.00
N PHE A 348 19.80 -21.54 -4.96
CA PHE A 348 20.16 -20.63 -3.88
C PHE A 348 21.67 -20.42 -3.79
N HIS A 349 22.04 -19.17 -3.48
CA HIS A 349 23.38 -18.80 -3.04
C HIS A 349 23.27 -18.14 -1.67
N GLY A 350 23.99 -18.66 -0.68
CA GLY A 350 23.99 -18.10 0.68
C GLY A 350 24.83 -16.84 0.76
N TYR A 351 24.29 -15.80 1.39
CA TYR A 351 25.08 -14.72 1.95
C TYR A 351 25.45 -15.08 3.40
N PHE A 352 26.71 -14.96 3.74
CA PHE A 352 27.15 -15.07 5.12
C PHE A 352 27.03 -13.72 5.80
N VAL A 353 26.41 -13.73 6.97
CA VAL A 353 26.37 -12.57 7.85
C VAL A 353 27.65 -12.57 8.68
N TYR A 354 28.35 -11.44 8.67
CA TYR A 354 29.53 -11.21 9.48
C TYR A 354 29.28 -10.08 10.47
N ASN A 355 29.57 -10.33 11.72
CA ASN A 355 29.51 -9.31 12.76
C ASN A 355 30.90 -9.20 13.42
N PRO A 356 31.59 -8.06 13.31
CA PRO A 356 32.95 -7.90 13.85
C PRO A 356 33.01 -8.00 15.37
N LEU A 357 31.87 -7.89 16.09
CA LEU A 357 31.81 -8.09 17.53
C LEU A 357 31.93 -9.58 17.94
N TYR A 358 31.73 -10.49 16.98
CA TYR A 358 31.79 -11.94 17.14
C TYR A 358 32.75 -12.57 16.13
N ALA A 359 33.82 -11.87 15.81
CA ALA A 359 34.76 -12.30 14.77
C ALA A 359 35.48 -13.63 15.12
N ASP A 360 35.62 -13.92 16.38
CA ASP A 360 36.26 -15.17 16.86
C ASP A 360 35.32 -16.39 16.80
N ASP A 361 34.02 -16.16 16.53
CA ASP A 361 33.00 -17.22 16.49
C ASP A 361 32.72 -17.73 15.05
N VAL A 362 33.34 -17.11 14.02
CA VAL A 362 33.07 -17.40 12.60
C VAL A 362 34.22 -18.20 11.98
#